data_c530352efce9153447aa73f677b153b5
#
_entry.id   c530352efce9153447aa73f677b153b5
#
_cell.length_a   1.000
_cell.length_b   1.000
_cell.length_c   1.000
_cell.angle_alpha   90.00
_cell.angle_beta   90.00
_cell.angle_gamma   90.00
#
_symmetry.space_group_name_H-M   'P 1'
#
loop_
_entity.id
_entity.type
_entity.pdbx_description
1 polymer ?
#
loop_
_entity_poly.entity_id
_entity_poly.type
_entity_poly.pdbx_seq_one_letter_code
_entity_poly.pdbx_strand_id
1 'polypeptide(L)'
;MSRLYLIAATLNTLVLTLILAAALVVQFALGELPCPLCFLQRIAIMLCALGPCFLLAQNRRSALTHRDLAIAGGMSILAALLGAAIATRQVLLHILPGDPGFGGTVLGMHLYTICLLVFIGHALAAGVMLICASTTDSFTQLNWPIAKGVFFTFGAVVIITLIGVILQAGWHWMLPPDPVNYLMLSS
;
A
#
# COMPACT_ATOMS: atom_id res chain seq x y z
N MET A 1 -2.12 25.43 7.47
CA MET A 1 -1.54 24.08 7.68
C MET A 1 -2.45 22.95 7.21
N SER A 2 -3.78 22.99 7.41
CA SER A 2 -4.73 21.92 6.98
C SER A 2 -4.58 21.48 5.51
N ARG A 3 -4.33 22.42 4.59
CA ARG A 3 -4.11 22.10 3.16
C ARG A 3 -2.92 21.17 2.94
N LEU A 4 -1.82 21.37 3.66
CA LEU A 4 -0.62 20.55 3.53
C LEU A 4 -0.91 19.08 3.88
N TYR A 5 -1.62 18.83 4.99
CA TYR A 5 -1.98 17.47 5.40
C TYR A 5 -2.94 16.81 4.42
N LEU A 6 -3.89 17.55 3.85
CA LEU A 6 -4.81 17.02 2.84
C LEU A 6 -4.12 16.73 1.52
N ILE A 7 -3.20 17.59 1.08
CA ILE A 7 -2.35 17.35 -0.09
C ILE A 7 -1.50 16.10 0.14
N ALA A 8 -0.80 16.02 1.28
CA ALA A 8 0.04 14.89 1.62
C ALA A 8 -0.77 13.58 1.70
N ALA A 9 -1.95 13.59 2.33
CA ALA A 9 -2.83 12.42 2.39
C ALA A 9 -3.32 12.01 1.00
N THR A 10 -3.69 12.98 0.15
CA THR A 10 -4.12 12.73 -1.22
C THR A 10 -2.99 12.12 -2.06
N LEU A 11 -1.81 12.73 -2.05
CA LEU A 11 -0.64 12.25 -2.79
C LEU A 11 -0.22 10.86 -2.32
N ASN A 12 -0.18 10.65 -1.01
CA ASN A 12 0.16 9.36 -0.42
C ASN A 12 -0.81 8.26 -0.90
N THR A 13 -2.13 8.49 -0.79
CA THR A 13 -3.14 7.53 -1.26
C THR A 13 -2.98 7.26 -2.75
N LEU A 14 -2.75 8.30 -3.58
CA LEU A 14 -2.55 8.12 -5.01
C LEU A 14 -1.29 7.32 -5.34
N VAL A 15 -0.16 7.60 -4.68
CA VAL A 15 1.10 6.83 -4.87
C VAL A 15 0.89 5.36 -4.53
N LEU A 16 0.27 5.05 -3.38
CA LEU A 16 -0.01 3.67 -3.00
C LEU A 16 -0.99 3.00 -3.97
N THR A 17 -1.99 3.75 -4.48
CA THR A 17 -2.92 3.27 -5.51
C THR A 17 -2.18 2.94 -6.81
N LEU A 18 -1.25 3.79 -7.25
CA LEU A 18 -0.45 3.57 -8.45
C LEU A 18 0.46 2.34 -8.31
N ILE A 19 1.05 2.13 -7.12
CA ILE A 19 1.87 0.93 -6.85
C ILE A 19 1.00 -0.34 -6.96
N LEU A 20 -0.20 -0.35 -6.38
CA LEU A 20 -1.13 -1.47 -6.53
C LEU A 20 -1.57 -1.67 -7.97
N ALA A 21 -1.87 -0.59 -8.70
CA ALA A 21 -2.24 -0.66 -10.11
C ALA A 21 -1.10 -1.21 -10.97
N ALA A 22 0.14 -0.78 -10.73
CA ALA A 22 1.32 -1.33 -11.40
C ALA A 22 1.48 -2.84 -11.14
N ALA A 23 1.24 -3.28 -9.89
CA ALA A 23 1.26 -4.69 -9.54
C ALA A 23 0.16 -5.50 -10.27
N LEU A 24 -1.01 -4.89 -10.52
CA LEU A 24 -2.07 -5.51 -11.35
C LEU A 24 -1.66 -5.60 -12.82
N VAL A 25 -0.99 -4.57 -13.36
CA VAL A 25 -0.46 -4.62 -14.73
C VAL A 25 0.56 -5.75 -14.88
N VAL A 26 1.49 -5.91 -13.94
CA VAL A 26 2.44 -7.03 -13.93
C VAL A 26 1.71 -8.37 -13.91
N GLN A 27 0.69 -8.51 -13.08
CA GLN A 27 -0.08 -9.75 -12.96
C GLN A 27 -0.90 -10.08 -14.21
N PHE A 28 -1.66 -9.12 -14.74
CA PHE A 28 -2.64 -9.41 -15.80
C PHE A 28 -2.12 -9.13 -17.21
N ALA A 29 -1.24 -8.14 -17.38
CA ALA A 29 -0.70 -7.80 -18.70
C ALA A 29 0.60 -8.52 -19.01
N LEU A 30 1.49 -8.73 -18.02
CA LEU A 30 2.73 -9.45 -18.20
C LEU A 30 2.62 -10.95 -17.85
N GLY A 31 1.52 -11.37 -17.24
CA GLY A 31 1.27 -12.77 -16.89
C GLY A 31 2.10 -13.28 -15.71
N GLU A 32 2.75 -12.38 -14.96
CA GLU A 32 3.54 -12.76 -13.77
C GLU A 32 2.63 -12.95 -12.56
N LEU A 33 2.41 -14.22 -12.18
CA LEU A 33 1.59 -14.54 -11.01
C LEU A 33 2.31 -14.19 -9.71
N PRO A 34 1.69 -13.40 -8.82
CA PRO A 34 2.30 -13.02 -7.55
C PRO A 34 2.43 -14.20 -6.59
N CYS A 35 3.57 -14.27 -5.91
CA CYS A 35 3.81 -15.23 -4.83
C CYS A 35 2.98 -14.91 -3.57
N PRO A 36 2.86 -15.83 -2.60
CA PRO A 36 2.14 -15.59 -1.37
C PRO A 36 2.62 -14.34 -0.60
N LEU A 37 3.94 -14.11 -0.52
CA LEU A 37 4.50 -12.92 0.11
C LEU A 37 4.18 -11.64 -0.66
N CYS A 38 4.11 -11.72 -2.00
CA CYS A 38 3.70 -10.60 -2.84
C CYS A 38 2.26 -10.17 -2.56
N PHE A 39 1.34 -11.10 -2.30
CA PHE A 39 -0.02 -10.78 -1.86
C PHE A 39 -0.05 -10.11 -0.51
N LEU A 40 0.71 -10.62 0.47
CA LEU A 40 0.80 -10.01 1.79
C LEU A 40 1.35 -8.58 1.72
N GLN A 41 2.33 -8.31 0.85
CA GLN A 41 2.83 -6.95 0.59
C GLN A 41 1.74 -6.04 0.00
N ARG A 42 0.93 -6.53 -0.97
CA ARG A 42 -0.21 -5.77 -1.51
C ARG A 42 -1.23 -5.43 -0.42
N ILE A 43 -1.55 -6.39 0.46
CA ILE A 43 -2.43 -6.14 1.62
C ILE A 43 -1.82 -5.08 2.53
N ALA A 44 -0.52 -5.16 2.84
CA ALA A 44 0.16 -4.16 3.66
C ALA A 44 0.13 -2.76 3.02
N ILE A 45 0.28 -2.64 1.68
CA ILE A 45 0.12 -1.38 0.94
C ILE A 45 -1.31 -0.83 1.09
N MET A 46 -2.33 -1.68 0.99
CA MET A 46 -3.72 -1.28 1.23
C MET A 46 -3.93 -0.75 2.64
N LEU A 47 -3.35 -1.43 3.66
CA LEU A 47 -3.41 -0.98 5.05
C LEU A 47 -2.68 0.35 5.26
N CYS A 48 -1.54 0.59 4.60
CA CYS A 48 -0.83 1.87 4.62
C CYS A 48 -1.72 3.04 4.14
N ALA A 49 -2.59 2.80 3.17
CA ALA A 49 -3.49 3.81 2.64
C ALA A 49 -4.66 4.16 3.59
N LEU A 50 -4.95 3.32 4.59
CA LEU A 50 -6.07 3.57 5.51
C LEU A 50 -5.87 4.85 6.34
N GLY A 51 -4.63 5.13 6.79
CA GLY A 51 -4.33 6.35 7.54
C GLY A 51 -4.65 7.64 6.76
N PRO A 52 -4.05 7.86 5.59
CA PRO A 52 -4.37 9.01 4.75
C PRO A 52 -5.84 9.04 4.29
N CYS A 53 -6.46 7.90 3.98
CA CYS A 53 -7.90 7.83 3.68
C CYS A 53 -8.74 8.28 4.87
N PHE A 54 -8.38 7.88 6.09
CA PHE A 54 -9.06 8.33 7.30
C PHE A 54 -9.01 9.86 7.44
N LEU A 55 -7.86 10.51 7.21
CA LEU A 55 -7.75 11.97 7.26
C LEU A 55 -8.64 12.65 6.22
N LEU A 56 -8.68 12.15 4.99
CA LEU A 56 -9.54 12.68 3.93
C LEU A 56 -11.03 12.52 4.30
N ALA A 57 -11.42 11.39 4.89
CA ALA A 57 -12.78 11.14 5.34
C ALA A 57 -13.16 12.03 6.50
N GLN A 58 -12.26 12.23 7.48
CA GLN A 58 -12.50 13.05 8.67
C GLN A 58 -12.67 14.53 8.30
N ASN A 59 -11.80 15.05 7.42
CA ASN A 59 -11.92 16.43 6.95
C ASN A 59 -13.27 16.72 6.26
N ARG A 60 -13.95 15.72 5.70
CA ARG A 60 -15.30 15.89 5.12
C ARG A 60 -16.39 16.09 6.20
N ARG A 61 -16.15 15.62 7.43
CA ARG A 61 -17.10 15.67 8.55
C ARG A 61 -16.87 16.89 9.42
N SER A 62 -15.60 17.19 9.71
CA SER A 62 -15.19 18.25 10.64
C SER A 62 -13.79 18.75 10.33
N ALA A 63 -13.36 19.83 10.99
CA ALA A 63 -11.95 20.19 11.01
C ALA A 63 -11.13 19.05 11.62
N LEU A 64 -9.91 18.82 11.08
CA LEU A 64 -8.99 17.82 11.60
C LEU A 64 -8.56 18.20 13.04
N THR A 65 -8.22 17.20 13.82
CA THR A 65 -7.68 17.35 15.16
C THR A 65 -6.32 16.69 15.27
N HIS A 66 -5.53 17.02 16.30
CA HIS A 66 -4.28 16.30 16.59
C HIS A 66 -4.51 14.79 16.81
N ARG A 67 -5.66 14.44 17.41
CA ARG A 67 -6.06 13.05 17.59
C ARG A 67 -6.24 12.33 16.25
N ASP A 68 -6.88 12.98 15.27
CA ASP A 68 -7.07 12.39 13.95
C ASP A 68 -5.73 12.14 13.24
N LEU A 69 -4.81 13.10 13.35
CA LEU A 69 -3.45 12.95 12.80
C LEU A 69 -2.66 11.85 13.52
N ALA A 70 -2.79 11.75 14.85
CA ALA A 70 -2.14 10.69 15.62
C ALA A 70 -2.68 9.30 15.24
N ILE A 71 -4.00 9.14 15.08
CA ILE A 71 -4.63 7.90 14.64
C ILE A 71 -4.16 7.54 13.22
N ALA A 72 -4.24 8.48 12.28
CA ALA A 72 -3.83 8.24 10.91
C ALA A 72 -2.35 7.87 10.77
N GLY A 73 -1.48 8.61 11.47
CA GLY A 73 -0.05 8.36 11.49
C GLY A 73 0.29 7.01 12.12
N GLY A 74 -0.36 6.69 13.25
CA GLY A 74 -0.21 5.39 13.91
C GLY A 74 -0.63 4.22 13.01
N MET A 75 -1.79 4.31 12.36
CA MET A 75 -2.24 3.30 11.39
C MET A 75 -1.23 3.12 10.25
N SER A 76 -0.74 4.23 9.68
CA SER A 76 0.24 4.22 8.60
C SER A 76 1.56 3.58 9.02
N ILE A 77 2.09 3.94 10.18
CA ILE A 77 3.37 3.40 10.69
C ILE A 77 3.26 1.91 10.99
N LEU A 78 2.20 1.48 11.68
CA LEU A 78 2.00 0.06 12.01
C LEU A 78 1.87 -0.80 10.74
N ALA A 79 1.10 -0.33 9.76
CA ALA A 79 0.95 -1.01 8.48
C ALA A 79 2.28 -1.08 7.71
N ALA A 80 3.05 0.01 7.70
CA ALA A 80 4.34 0.07 7.05
C ALA A 80 5.38 -0.86 7.71
N LEU A 81 5.40 -0.95 9.03
CA LEU A 81 6.27 -1.89 9.77
C LEU A 81 5.92 -3.34 9.45
N LEU A 82 4.62 -3.67 9.39
CA LEU A 82 4.17 -4.99 8.97
C LEU A 82 4.63 -5.30 7.54
N GLY A 83 4.41 -4.37 6.61
CA GLY A 83 4.81 -4.52 5.21
C GLY A 83 6.34 -4.64 5.04
N ALA A 84 7.11 -3.83 5.80
CA ALA A 84 8.56 -3.92 5.82
C ALA A 84 9.06 -5.27 6.33
N ALA A 85 8.45 -5.83 7.38
CA ALA A 85 8.80 -7.16 7.89
C ALA A 85 8.56 -8.26 6.84
N ILE A 86 7.41 -8.20 6.13
CA ILE A 86 7.07 -9.14 5.05
C ILE A 86 8.07 -9.01 3.89
N ALA A 87 8.35 -7.77 3.45
CA ALA A 87 9.27 -7.52 2.35
C ALA A 87 10.73 -7.91 2.72
N THR A 88 11.17 -7.62 3.96
CA THR A 88 12.47 -8.05 4.46
C THR A 88 12.61 -9.58 4.42
N ARG A 89 11.57 -10.31 4.84
CA ARG A 89 11.57 -11.77 4.74
C ARG A 89 11.81 -12.23 3.30
N GLN A 90 11.16 -11.61 2.34
CA GLN A 90 11.33 -11.99 0.92
C GLN A 90 12.73 -11.64 0.40
N VAL A 91 13.29 -10.48 0.77
CA VAL A 91 14.68 -10.13 0.45
C VAL A 91 15.66 -11.18 1.02
N LEU A 92 15.46 -11.59 2.28
CA LEU A 92 16.35 -12.57 2.93
C LEU A 92 16.21 -13.97 2.33
N LEU A 93 15.07 -14.35 1.77
CA LEU A 93 14.91 -15.63 1.07
C LEU A 93 15.71 -15.69 -0.23
N HIS A 94 15.99 -14.54 -0.86
CA HIS A 94 16.68 -14.43 -2.15
C HIS A 94 18.02 -13.68 -2.06
N ILE A 95 18.67 -13.67 -0.89
CA ILE A 95 19.92 -12.93 -0.68
C ILE A 95 21.18 -13.73 -1.05
N LEU A 96 21.04 -15.04 -1.26
CA LEU A 96 22.19 -15.90 -1.53
C LEU A 96 22.78 -15.63 -2.93
N PRO A 97 24.11 -15.63 -3.07
CA PRO A 97 24.76 -15.48 -4.37
C PRO A 97 24.28 -16.55 -5.36
N GLY A 98 23.84 -16.12 -6.55
CA GLY A 98 23.34 -17.01 -7.60
C GLY A 98 21.84 -17.31 -7.54
N ASP A 99 21.12 -16.81 -6.53
CA ASP A 99 19.65 -16.89 -6.51
C ASP A 99 19.10 -15.91 -7.57
N PRO A 100 18.26 -16.38 -8.52
CA PRO A 100 17.68 -15.51 -9.55
C PRO A 100 16.63 -14.53 -9.01
N GLY A 101 16.22 -14.67 -7.75
CA GLY A 101 15.10 -13.92 -7.16
C GLY A 101 13.74 -14.36 -7.70
N PHE A 102 12.69 -13.68 -7.24
CA PHE A 102 11.31 -13.92 -7.69
C PHE A 102 10.78 -12.74 -8.50
N GLY A 103 10.18 -13.03 -9.66
CA GLY A 103 9.56 -12.06 -10.55
C GLY A 103 10.56 -11.14 -11.28
N GLY A 104 10.00 -10.20 -12.04
CA GLY A 104 10.78 -9.24 -12.82
C GLY A 104 11.53 -8.21 -11.96
N THR A 105 12.48 -7.54 -12.59
CA THR A 105 13.25 -6.44 -11.99
C THR A 105 12.87 -5.11 -12.61
N VAL A 106 12.86 -4.05 -11.80
CA VAL A 106 12.70 -2.66 -12.22
C VAL A 106 13.90 -1.88 -11.71
N LEU A 107 14.60 -1.17 -12.60
CA LEU A 107 15.84 -0.45 -12.29
C LEU A 107 16.93 -1.35 -11.64
N GLY A 108 16.98 -2.62 -12.02
CA GLY A 108 17.94 -3.58 -11.49
C GLY A 108 17.61 -4.13 -10.09
N MET A 109 16.46 -3.76 -9.52
CA MET A 109 15.98 -4.27 -8.23
C MET A 109 14.71 -5.08 -8.41
N HIS A 110 14.57 -6.17 -7.67
CA HIS A 110 13.34 -6.93 -7.62
C HIS A 110 12.21 -6.13 -6.96
N LEU A 111 10.97 -6.36 -7.37
CA LEU A 111 9.78 -5.64 -6.88
C LEU A 111 9.64 -5.71 -5.36
N TYR A 112 10.00 -6.82 -4.72
CA TYR A 112 9.95 -6.95 -3.25
C TYR A 112 10.97 -6.05 -2.54
N THR A 113 12.13 -5.78 -3.14
CA THR A 113 13.12 -4.83 -2.62
C THR A 113 12.60 -3.40 -2.72
N ILE A 114 11.96 -3.06 -3.85
CA ILE A 114 11.30 -1.77 -4.04
C ILE A 114 10.18 -1.60 -3.01
N CYS A 115 9.37 -2.64 -2.77
CA CYS A 115 8.32 -2.60 -1.73
C CYS A 115 8.90 -2.33 -0.33
N LEU A 116 10.06 -2.93 0.02
CA LEU A 116 10.72 -2.65 1.28
C LEU A 116 11.07 -1.17 1.41
N LEU A 117 11.66 -0.57 0.37
CA LEU A 117 11.97 0.87 0.35
C LEU A 117 10.72 1.73 0.45
N VAL A 118 9.64 1.34 -0.21
CA VAL A 118 8.33 2.03 -0.13
C VAL A 118 7.80 2.01 1.30
N PHE A 119 7.83 0.86 1.99
CA PHE A 119 7.36 0.76 3.37
C PHE A 119 8.20 1.60 4.34
N ILE A 120 9.54 1.57 4.21
CA ILE A 120 10.43 2.41 5.01
C ILE A 120 10.14 3.89 4.74
N GLY A 121 10.07 4.31 3.49
CA GLY A 121 9.76 5.68 3.11
C GLY A 121 8.39 6.13 3.62
N HIS A 122 7.38 5.25 3.57
CA HIS A 122 6.03 5.54 4.08
C HIS A 122 6.03 5.73 5.60
N ALA A 123 6.72 4.87 6.36
CA ALA A 123 6.86 5.01 7.81
C ALA A 123 7.56 6.31 8.20
N LEU A 124 8.66 6.66 7.51
CA LEU A 124 9.38 7.92 7.73
C LEU A 124 8.50 9.13 7.40
N ALA A 125 7.78 9.12 6.28
CA ALA A 125 6.87 10.19 5.90
C ALA A 125 5.74 10.39 6.93
N ALA A 126 5.15 9.29 7.42
CA ALA A 126 4.14 9.34 8.47
C ALA A 126 4.71 9.89 9.78
N GLY A 127 5.91 9.50 10.18
CA GLY A 127 6.61 10.03 11.34
C GLY A 127 6.90 11.52 11.24
N VAL A 128 7.41 11.99 10.10
CA VAL A 128 7.64 13.43 9.85
C VAL A 128 6.33 14.20 9.92
N MET A 129 5.26 13.68 9.32
CA MET A 129 3.92 14.29 9.38
C MET A 129 3.42 14.44 10.82
N LEU A 130 3.66 13.46 11.69
CA LEU A 130 3.30 13.53 13.12
C LEU A 130 4.12 14.59 13.87
N ILE A 131 5.41 14.68 13.59
CA ILE A 131 6.28 15.73 14.19
C ILE A 131 5.78 17.11 13.75
N CYS A 132 5.51 17.32 12.47
CA CYS A 132 4.95 18.59 11.98
C CYS A 132 3.58 18.90 12.59
N ALA A 133 2.77 17.87 12.87
CA ALA A 133 1.45 18.04 13.48
C ALA A 133 1.55 18.59 14.92
N SER A 134 2.58 18.18 15.68
CA SER A 134 2.76 18.64 17.06
C SER A 134 3.02 20.15 17.18
N THR A 135 3.51 20.78 16.11
CA THR A 135 3.79 22.23 16.05
C THR A 135 2.66 23.07 15.43
N THR A 136 1.52 22.46 15.11
CA THR A 136 0.40 23.13 14.46
C THR A 136 -0.67 23.52 15.49
N ASP A 137 -0.94 24.80 15.67
CA ASP A 137 -1.88 25.27 16.69
C ASP A 137 -3.36 24.97 16.37
N SER A 138 -3.73 24.99 15.09
CA SER A 138 -5.12 24.78 14.69
C SER A 138 -5.28 24.24 13.28
N PHE A 139 -6.37 23.50 13.08
CA PHE A 139 -6.80 23.01 11.78
C PHE A 139 -8.17 23.60 11.42
N THR A 140 -8.34 23.90 10.13
CA THR A 140 -9.61 24.36 9.58
C THR A 140 -10.16 23.29 8.64
N GLN A 141 -11.46 23.06 8.68
CA GLN A 141 -12.15 22.23 7.71
C GLN A 141 -12.06 22.88 6.32
N LEU A 142 -11.69 22.07 5.32
CA LEU A 142 -11.55 22.54 3.94
C LEU A 142 -12.48 21.74 3.04
N ASN A 143 -13.10 22.42 2.07
CA ASN A 143 -13.76 21.71 0.99
C ASN A 143 -12.70 21.07 0.05
N TRP A 144 -12.61 19.73 0.09
CA TRP A 144 -11.62 18.97 -0.65
C TRP A 144 -12.32 18.02 -1.62
N PRO A 145 -12.79 18.50 -2.79
CA PRO A 145 -13.60 17.70 -3.71
C PRO A 145 -12.85 16.50 -4.31
N ILE A 146 -11.52 16.59 -4.42
CA ILE A 146 -10.65 15.54 -4.95
C ILE A 146 -10.74 14.24 -4.10
N ALA A 147 -11.05 14.34 -2.80
CA ALA A 147 -11.15 13.17 -1.92
C ALA A 147 -12.10 12.10 -2.44
N LYS A 148 -13.22 12.48 -3.07
CA LYS A 148 -14.19 11.51 -3.64
C LYS A 148 -13.54 10.69 -4.77
N GLY A 149 -12.83 11.35 -5.68
CA GLY A 149 -12.13 10.71 -6.78
C GLY A 149 -11.06 9.75 -6.27
N VAL A 150 -10.27 10.19 -5.28
CA VAL A 150 -9.23 9.37 -4.64
C VAL A 150 -9.82 8.11 -4.00
N PHE A 151 -10.91 8.22 -3.23
CA PHE A 151 -11.59 7.07 -2.64
C PHE A 151 -12.12 6.11 -3.69
N PHE A 152 -12.75 6.63 -4.75
CA PHE A 152 -13.28 5.79 -5.82
C PHE A 152 -12.17 5.02 -6.53
N THR A 153 -11.08 5.71 -6.91
CA THR A 153 -9.95 5.10 -7.61
C THR A 153 -9.25 4.06 -6.73
N PHE A 154 -8.96 4.40 -5.48
CA PHE A 154 -8.36 3.47 -4.53
C PHE A 154 -9.26 2.25 -4.29
N GLY A 155 -10.55 2.47 -4.01
CA GLY A 155 -11.52 1.40 -3.80
C GLY A 155 -11.65 0.46 -4.99
N ALA A 156 -11.66 1.00 -6.22
CA ALA A 156 -11.70 0.19 -7.44
C ALA A 156 -10.45 -0.70 -7.57
N VAL A 157 -9.26 -0.14 -7.34
CA VAL A 157 -7.99 -0.90 -7.40
C VAL A 157 -7.93 -1.97 -6.32
N VAL A 158 -8.40 -1.68 -5.10
CA VAL A 158 -8.52 -2.66 -4.00
C VAL A 158 -9.43 -3.81 -4.41
N ILE A 159 -10.62 -3.53 -4.94
CA ILE A 159 -11.58 -4.56 -5.38
C ILE A 159 -10.96 -5.45 -6.46
N ILE A 160 -10.34 -4.85 -7.49
CA ILE A 160 -9.68 -5.60 -8.56
C ILE A 160 -8.54 -6.47 -8.00
N THR A 161 -7.76 -5.94 -7.04
CA THR A 161 -6.69 -6.72 -6.40
C THR A 161 -7.25 -7.92 -5.63
N LEU A 162 -8.34 -7.72 -4.87
CA LEU A 162 -8.99 -8.81 -4.12
C LEU A 162 -9.58 -9.87 -5.07
N ILE A 163 -10.18 -9.46 -6.17
CA ILE A 163 -10.64 -10.39 -7.21
C ILE A 163 -9.46 -11.18 -7.77
N GLY A 164 -8.33 -10.52 -8.07
CA GLY A 164 -7.11 -11.18 -8.54
C GLY A 164 -6.57 -12.22 -7.55
N VAL A 165 -6.64 -11.93 -6.25
CA VAL A 165 -6.27 -12.88 -5.19
C VAL A 165 -7.19 -14.10 -5.20
N ILE A 166 -8.51 -13.90 -5.26
CA ILE A 166 -9.51 -14.97 -5.27
C ILE A 166 -9.34 -15.84 -6.52
N LEU A 167 -9.17 -15.26 -7.69
CA LEU A 167 -8.96 -15.99 -8.94
C LEU A 167 -7.71 -16.89 -8.86
N GLN A 168 -6.63 -16.40 -8.27
CA GLN A 168 -5.38 -17.14 -8.18
C GLN A 168 -5.39 -18.17 -7.06
N ALA A 169 -5.90 -17.83 -5.87
CA ALA A 169 -5.94 -18.73 -4.72
C ALA A 169 -7.06 -19.78 -4.81
N GLY A 170 -8.16 -19.46 -5.52
CA GLY A 170 -9.38 -20.25 -5.45
C GLY A 170 -9.87 -20.34 -4.01
N TRP A 171 -10.38 -21.51 -3.63
CA TRP A 171 -10.81 -21.82 -2.27
C TRP A 171 -9.72 -22.50 -1.41
N HIS A 172 -8.46 -22.43 -1.84
CA HIS A 172 -7.35 -23.03 -1.15
C HIS A 172 -6.76 -22.07 -0.11
N TRP A 173 -6.53 -22.58 1.10
CA TRP A 173 -5.91 -21.82 2.20
C TRP A 173 -4.42 -21.54 1.99
N MET A 174 -3.76 -22.36 1.19
CA MET A 174 -2.32 -22.23 0.92
C MET A 174 -2.09 -22.08 -0.57
N LEU A 175 -1.36 -21.04 -0.94
CA LEU A 175 -0.84 -20.86 -2.29
C LEU A 175 0.51 -21.55 -2.44
N PRO A 176 0.80 -22.16 -3.59
CA PRO A 176 2.13 -22.67 -3.88
C PRO A 176 3.15 -21.51 -3.88
N PRO A 177 4.41 -21.76 -3.49
CA PRO A 177 5.45 -20.72 -3.50
C PRO A 177 5.68 -20.14 -4.90
N ASP A 178 5.63 -20.99 -5.94
CA ASP A 178 5.73 -20.61 -7.35
C ASP A 178 4.41 -20.93 -8.07
N PRO A 179 3.46 -20.00 -8.09
CA PRO A 179 2.19 -20.22 -8.76
C PRO A 179 2.37 -20.15 -10.28
N VAL A 180 1.88 -21.17 -11.00
CA VAL A 180 1.96 -21.27 -12.47
C VAL A 180 0.59 -21.04 -13.14
N ASN A 181 -0.50 -21.16 -12.40
CA ASN A 181 -1.86 -21.06 -12.92
C ASN A 181 -2.81 -20.37 -11.92
N TYR A 182 -3.91 -19.84 -12.46
CA TYR A 182 -5.04 -19.39 -11.66
C TYR A 182 -5.86 -20.62 -11.22
N LEU A 183 -5.80 -20.97 -9.92
CA LEU A 183 -6.44 -22.19 -9.41
C LEU A 183 -7.94 -22.22 -9.62
N MET A 184 -8.60 -21.04 -9.67
CA MET A 184 -10.03 -20.94 -9.91
C MET A 184 -10.42 -21.17 -11.38
N LEU A 185 -9.48 -20.99 -12.32
CA LEU A 185 -9.73 -21.13 -13.76
C LEU A 185 -9.19 -22.46 -14.33
N SER A 186 -8.42 -23.20 -13.56
CA SER A 186 -7.77 -24.47 -13.95
C SER A 186 -8.51 -25.73 -13.47
N SER A 187 -9.71 -25.56 -12.91
CA SER A 187 -10.60 -26.68 -12.47
C SER A 187 -11.39 -27.30 -13.61
#